data_1b8e0dbbd49f175efcce5a4fa960e7c9
#
_entry.id   1b8e0dbbd49f175efcce5a4fa960e7c9
#
_cell.length_a   1.000
_cell.length_b   1.000
_cell.length_c   1.000
_cell.angle_alpha   90.00
_cell.angle_beta   90.00
_cell.angle_gamma   90.00
#
_symmetry.space_group_name_H-M   'P 1'
#
loop_
_entity.id
_entity.type
_entity.pdbx_description
1 polymer ?
#
loop_
_entity_poly.entity_id
_entity_poly.type
_entity_poly.pdbx_seq_one_letter_code
_entity_poly.pdbx_strand_id
1 'polypeptide(L)'
;MKTLLRLLCRVLFRVEIHGSANLQKTGKLLVIANHESFLDGLLIGLFLPVRATFLVHTTVLNNPVFRFLLARVPHLAVDPTSPLAMKKVIKLLEAGESVVIFPEGCITMTGSLMKVYDGSGFVAAKTGATILPIRLDGAARSYFSRLSGSHPRSILPKITLSILPATSISMSDAQSAKLRRRMAGEAMRRVMQEMLFASHPVHTLFGALLDAIRIHGRRTRLLEDMQQRE
;
A
#
# COMPACT_ATOMS: atom_id res chain seq x y z
N MET A 1 -18.27 -12.23 -13.23
CA MET A 1 -18.33 -11.09 -12.30
C MET A 1 -16.95 -10.39 -12.15
N LYS A 2 -15.86 -11.10 -11.80
CA LYS A 2 -14.51 -10.51 -11.65
C LYS A 2 -14.02 -9.82 -12.93
N THR A 3 -14.23 -10.42 -14.10
CA THR A 3 -13.84 -9.88 -15.41
C THR A 3 -14.61 -8.59 -15.76
N LEU A 4 -15.91 -8.57 -15.52
CA LEU A 4 -16.74 -7.40 -15.74
C LEU A 4 -16.31 -6.23 -14.84
N LEU A 5 -16.02 -6.50 -13.57
CA LEU A 5 -15.56 -5.48 -12.62
C LEU A 5 -14.16 -4.96 -12.98
N ARG A 6 -13.26 -5.84 -13.49
CA ARG A 6 -11.96 -5.40 -14.05
C ARG A 6 -12.15 -4.46 -15.25
N LEU A 7 -13.04 -4.82 -16.17
CA LEU A 7 -13.32 -3.99 -17.34
C LEU A 7 -13.88 -2.64 -16.91
N LEU A 8 -14.84 -2.64 -15.99
CA LEU A 8 -15.42 -1.42 -15.44
C LEU A 8 -14.36 -0.53 -14.79
N CYS A 9 -13.49 -1.07 -13.94
CA CYS A 9 -12.41 -0.31 -13.32
C CYS A 9 -11.39 0.20 -14.35
N ARG A 10 -11.09 -0.59 -15.40
CA ARG A 10 -10.21 -0.13 -16.48
C ARG A 10 -10.79 1.05 -17.24
N VAL A 11 -12.08 1.03 -17.51
CA VAL A 11 -12.74 2.14 -18.24
C VAL A 11 -12.90 3.35 -17.32
N LEU A 12 -13.47 3.17 -16.12
CA LEU A 12 -13.77 4.28 -15.22
C LEU A 12 -12.51 4.95 -14.67
N PHE A 13 -11.56 4.16 -14.16
CA PHE A 13 -10.34 4.68 -13.52
C PHE A 13 -9.12 4.61 -14.43
N ARG A 14 -9.29 4.26 -15.69
CA ARG A 14 -8.18 4.13 -16.66
C ARG A 14 -6.99 3.39 -16.07
N VAL A 15 -7.29 2.24 -15.40
CA VAL A 15 -6.30 1.48 -14.63
C VAL A 15 -5.20 0.97 -15.54
N GLU A 16 -3.97 1.38 -15.27
CA GLU A 16 -2.74 0.90 -15.91
C GLU A 16 -1.94 0.03 -14.94
N ILE A 17 -1.29 -0.99 -15.47
CA ILE A 17 -0.45 -1.90 -14.69
C ILE A 17 0.94 -1.93 -15.31
N HIS A 18 1.94 -1.60 -14.52
CA HIS A 18 3.34 -1.66 -14.90
C HIS A 18 4.07 -2.74 -14.10
N GLY A 19 5.14 -3.28 -14.68
CA GLY A 19 5.99 -4.25 -13.98
C GLY A 19 5.36 -5.63 -13.79
N SER A 20 4.39 -6.03 -14.61
CA SER A 20 3.77 -7.38 -14.52
C SER A 20 4.76 -8.54 -14.66
N ALA A 21 5.93 -8.31 -15.27
CA ALA A 21 7.03 -9.28 -15.33
C ALA A 21 7.61 -9.61 -13.94
N ASN A 22 7.47 -8.73 -12.97
CA ASN A 22 7.93 -8.93 -11.59
C ASN A 22 7.03 -9.86 -10.77
N LEU A 23 5.88 -10.28 -11.32
CA LEU A 23 4.96 -11.19 -10.67
C LEU A 23 5.56 -12.60 -10.62
N GLN A 24 6.00 -13.01 -9.45
CA GLN A 24 6.35 -14.39 -9.19
C GLN A 24 5.07 -15.22 -9.00
N LYS A 25 4.94 -16.32 -9.75
CA LYS A 25 3.72 -17.15 -9.72
C LYS A 25 3.68 -18.15 -8.57
N THR A 26 4.77 -18.33 -7.86
CA THR A 26 4.94 -19.41 -6.86
C THR A 26 5.57 -18.91 -5.58
N GLY A 27 5.15 -19.51 -4.47
CA GLY A 27 5.68 -19.26 -3.13
C GLY A 27 4.81 -18.36 -2.27
N LYS A 28 5.20 -18.25 -1.01
CA LYS A 28 4.57 -17.38 -0.02
C LYS A 28 4.95 -15.93 -0.28
N LEU A 29 4.00 -15.14 -0.71
CA LEU A 29 4.20 -13.72 -1.01
C LEU A 29 3.62 -12.85 0.11
N LEU A 30 4.40 -11.92 0.57
CA LEU A 30 3.93 -10.77 1.34
C LEU A 30 3.81 -9.58 0.39
N VAL A 31 2.61 -9.36 -0.13
CA VAL A 31 2.32 -8.20 -0.97
C VAL A 31 2.18 -6.98 -0.08
N ILE A 32 2.97 -5.95 -0.33
CA ILE A 32 2.90 -4.68 0.38
C ILE A 32 2.52 -3.56 -0.59
N ALA A 33 1.75 -2.59 -0.11
CA ALA A 33 1.39 -1.42 -0.91
C ALA A 33 1.25 -0.17 -0.03
N ASN A 34 1.39 1.01 -0.64
CA ASN A 34 0.94 2.27 -0.04
C ASN A 34 -0.59 2.30 0.01
N HIS A 35 -1.15 3.11 0.91
CA HIS A 35 -2.59 3.12 1.14
C HIS A 35 -3.17 4.53 0.94
N GLU A 36 -3.70 4.78 -0.26
CA GLU A 36 -4.20 6.09 -0.68
C GLU A 36 -5.73 6.21 -0.59
N SER A 37 -6.44 5.08 -0.77
CA SER A 37 -7.91 5.10 -0.81
C SER A 37 -8.52 3.75 -0.45
N PHE A 38 -9.83 3.74 -0.25
CA PHE A 38 -10.60 2.49 -0.09
C PHE A 38 -10.61 1.62 -1.35
N LEU A 39 -10.24 2.17 -2.52
CA LEU A 39 -10.14 1.42 -3.77
C LEU A 39 -8.92 0.49 -3.84
N ASP A 40 -7.87 0.77 -3.07
CA ASP A 40 -6.57 0.11 -3.19
C ASP A 40 -6.67 -1.41 -3.03
N GLY A 41 -7.34 -1.87 -1.98
CA GLY A 41 -7.55 -3.30 -1.75
C GLY A 41 -8.37 -3.96 -2.86
N LEU A 42 -9.40 -3.27 -3.37
CA LEU A 42 -10.22 -3.74 -4.48
C LEU A 42 -9.38 -3.87 -5.76
N LEU A 43 -8.60 -2.85 -6.09
CA LEU A 43 -7.76 -2.82 -7.29
C LEU A 43 -6.69 -3.91 -7.25
N ILE A 44 -5.98 -4.06 -6.12
CA ILE A 44 -5.02 -5.16 -5.94
C ILE A 44 -5.73 -6.51 -6.11
N GLY A 45 -6.87 -6.72 -5.45
CA GLY A 45 -7.63 -7.97 -5.53
C GLY A 45 -8.18 -8.29 -6.93
N LEU A 46 -8.50 -7.28 -7.71
CA LEU A 46 -8.96 -7.43 -9.08
C LEU A 46 -7.82 -7.69 -10.05
N PHE A 47 -6.74 -6.93 -9.96
CA PHE A 47 -5.70 -6.88 -10.99
C PHE A 47 -4.49 -7.74 -10.69
N LEU A 48 -4.25 -8.09 -9.43
CA LEU A 48 -3.19 -9.04 -9.07
C LEU A 48 -3.64 -10.47 -9.42
N PRO A 49 -2.87 -11.23 -10.22
CA PRO A 49 -3.21 -12.61 -10.59
C PRO A 49 -2.86 -13.63 -9.50
N VAL A 50 -2.55 -13.17 -8.29
CA VAL A 50 -2.24 -14.01 -7.13
C VAL A 50 -3.44 -14.11 -6.21
N ARG A 51 -3.76 -15.32 -5.75
CA ARG A 51 -4.75 -15.51 -4.69
C ARG A 51 -4.10 -15.18 -3.35
N ALA A 52 -4.54 -14.12 -2.72
CA ALA A 52 -3.97 -13.65 -1.47
C ALA A 52 -5.06 -13.31 -0.45
N THR A 53 -4.74 -13.46 0.83
CA THR A 53 -5.59 -13.08 1.95
C THR A 53 -5.30 -11.63 2.33
N PHE A 54 -6.34 -10.79 2.31
CA PHE A 54 -6.22 -9.35 2.63
C PHE A 54 -6.30 -9.12 4.13
N LEU A 55 -5.31 -8.42 4.68
CA LEU A 55 -5.38 -7.93 6.05
C LEU A 55 -6.21 -6.66 6.09
N VAL A 56 -7.34 -6.68 6.79
CA VAL A 56 -8.28 -5.55 6.87
C VAL A 56 -8.53 -5.14 8.31
N HIS A 57 -8.71 -3.85 8.55
CA HIS A 57 -9.08 -3.36 9.88
C HIS A 57 -10.51 -3.78 10.21
N THR A 58 -10.77 -4.24 11.44
CA THR A 58 -12.10 -4.73 11.88
C THR A 58 -13.21 -3.71 11.64
N THR A 59 -12.94 -2.41 11.79
CA THR A 59 -13.92 -1.34 11.57
C THR A 59 -14.43 -1.24 10.12
N VAL A 60 -13.66 -1.76 9.15
CA VAL A 60 -14.07 -1.76 7.73
C VAL A 60 -15.30 -2.63 7.54
N LEU A 61 -15.47 -3.67 8.36
CA LEU A 61 -16.63 -4.58 8.32
C LEU A 61 -17.93 -3.92 8.81
N ASN A 62 -17.85 -2.80 9.49
CA ASN A 62 -19.04 -2.04 9.93
C ASN A 62 -19.74 -1.37 8.76
N ASN A 63 -19.05 -1.14 7.63
CA ASN A 63 -19.67 -0.60 6.42
C ASN A 63 -20.23 -1.72 5.56
N PRO A 64 -21.55 -1.73 5.27
CA PRO A 64 -22.20 -2.81 4.53
C PRO A 64 -21.66 -3.00 3.11
N VAL A 65 -21.23 -1.92 2.44
CA VAL A 65 -20.66 -1.98 1.10
C VAL A 65 -19.32 -2.73 1.14
N PHE A 66 -18.44 -2.38 2.07
CA PHE A 66 -17.15 -3.08 2.21
C PHE A 66 -17.31 -4.51 2.68
N ARG A 67 -18.24 -4.77 3.58
CA ARG A 67 -18.57 -6.15 4.00
C ARG A 67 -19.03 -7.01 2.82
N PHE A 68 -19.88 -6.46 1.94
CA PHE A 68 -20.32 -7.14 0.73
C PHE A 68 -19.18 -7.42 -0.26
N LEU A 69 -18.26 -6.48 -0.44
CA LEU A 69 -17.09 -6.66 -1.31
C LEU A 69 -16.10 -7.68 -0.71
N LEU A 70 -15.82 -7.57 0.57
CA LEU A 70 -14.88 -8.45 1.29
C LEU A 70 -15.39 -9.89 1.40
N ALA A 71 -16.70 -10.11 1.44
CA ALA A 71 -17.27 -11.46 1.44
C ALA A 71 -16.87 -12.30 0.21
N ARG A 72 -16.29 -11.68 -0.82
CA ARG A 72 -15.89 -12.33 -2.08
C ARG A 72 -14.39 -12.52 -2.24
N VAL A 73 -13.61 -12.07 -1.28
CA VAL A 73 -12.15 -12.21 -1.27
C VAL A 73 -11.69 -12.79 0.07
N PRO A 74 -10.67 -13.65 0.08
CA PRO A 74 -10.06 -14.10 1.34
C PRO A 74 -9.60 -12.88 2.13
N HIS A 75 -10.07 -12.71 3.34
CA HIS A 75 -9.67 -11.61 4.20
C HIS A 75 -9.53 -12.05 5.65
N LEU A 76 -8.64 -11.39 6.37
CA LEU A 76 -8.41 -11.54 7.80
C LEU A 76 -8.67 -10.20 8.48
N ALA A 77 -9.78 -10.12 9.18
CA ALA A 77 -10.10 -8.93 9.97
C ALA A 77 -9.25 -8.92 11.24
N VAL A 78 -8.51 -7.83 11.43
CA VAL A 78 -7.61 -7.67 12.57
C VAL A 78 -7.68 -6.26 13.13
N ASP A 79 -7.32 -6.13 14.38
CA ASP A 79 -6.92 -4.87 14.98
C ASP A 79 -5.39 -4.74 14.78
N PRO A 80 -4.92 -3.71 14.04
CA PRO A 80 -3.49 -3.53 13.77
C PRO A 80 -2.66 -3.33 15.05
N THR A 81 -3.28 -2.93 16.15
CA THR A 81 -2.63 -2.75 17.44
C THR A 81 -2.45 -4.08 18.19
N SER A 82 -3.20 -5.12 17.80
CA SER A 82 -3.16 -6.42 18.45
C SER A 82 -1.95 -7.25 18.01
N PRO A 83 -1.11 -7.72 18.95
CA PRO A 83 -0.03 -8.65 18.64
C PRO A 83 -0.50 -9.98 18.02
N LEU A 84 -1.76 -10.37 18.27
CA LEU A 84 -2.36 -11.58 17.72
C LEU A 84 -2.58 -11.47 16.20
N ALA A 85 -2.78 -10.26 15.68
CA ALA A 85 -2.90 -10.03 14.26
C ALA A 85 -1.67 -10.56 13.50
N MET A 86 -0.49 -10.18 13.94
CA MET A 86 0.76 -10.59 13.30
C MET A 86 1.02 -12.09 13.44
N LYS A 87 0.63 -12.72 14.54
CA LYS A 87 0.73 -14.19 14.69
C LYS A 87 -0.13 -14.94 13.66
N LYS A 88 -1.35 -14.42 13.37
CA LYS A 88 -2.22 -15.01 12.34
C LYS A 88 -1.60 -14.87 10.95
N VAL A 89 -1.04 -13.70 10.62
CA VAL A 89 -0.36 -13.47 9.33
C VAL A 89 0.85 -14.40 9.17
N ILE A 90 1.66 -14.57 10.21
CA ILE A 90 2.79 -15.52 10.19
C ILE A 90 2.29 -16.93 9.85
N LYS A 91 1.23 -17.42 10.52
CA LYS A 91 0.67 -18.75 10.24
C LYS A 91 0.21 -18.92 8.79
N LEU A 92 -0.43 -17.90 8.19
CA LEU A 92 -0.83 -17.93 6.78
C LEU A 92 0.38 -18.06 5.85
N LEU A 93 1.40 -17.24 6.08
CA LEU A 93 2.63 -17.29 5.27
C LEU A 93 3.41 -18.60 5.48
N GLU A 94 3.47 -19.15 6.70
CA GLU A 94 4.09 -20.44 6.99
C GLU A 94 3.32 -21.60 6.32
N ALA A 95 2.00 -21.47 6.17
CA ALA A 95 1.16 -22.40 5.41
C ALA A 95 1.31 -22.25 3.88
N GLY A 96 2.18 -21.35 3.40
CA GLY A 96 2.42 -21.11 1.97
C GLY A 96 1.40 -20.18 1.31
N GLU A 97 0.51 -19.56 2.09
CA GLU A 97 -0.46 -18.60 1.56
C GLU A 97 0.19 -17.24 1.30
N SER A 98 -0.35 -16.52 0.33
CA SER A 98 0.04 -15.13 0.09
C SER A 98 -0.86 -14.18 0.87
N VAL A 99 -0.28 -13.08 1.36
CA VAL A 99 -0.99 -12.09 2.17
C VAL A 99 -0.76 -10.69 1.61
N VAL A 100 -1.80 -9.86 1.59
CA VAL A 100 -1.72 -8.44 1.24
C VAL A 100 -1.81 -7.62 2.52
N ILE A 101 -0.83 -6.75 2.73
CA ILE A 101 -0.77 -5.84 3.88
C ILE A 101 -0.50 -4.42 3.37
N PHE A 102 -1.14 -3.45 4.02
CA PHE A 102 -0.77 -2.04 3.94
C PHE A 102 0.04 -1.70 5.19
N PRO A 103 1.38 -1.57 5.09
CA PRO A 103 2.24 -1.39 6.27
C PRO A 103 1.98 -0.10 7.05
N GLU A 104 1.30 0.86 6.45
CA GLU A 104 0.86 2.11 7.08
C GLU A 104 -0.32 1.92 8.05
N GLY A 105 -1.04 0.80 7.94
CA GLY A 105 -2.17 0.46 8.81
C GLY A 105 -3.42 1.31 8.62
N CYS A 106 -3.36 2.39 7.86
CA CYS A 106 -4.50 3.27 7.55
C CYS A 106 -4.30 3.99 6.21
N ILE A 107 -5.40 4.46 5.64
CA ILE A 107 -5.38 5.31 4.43
C ILE A 107 -4.69 6.63 4.77
N THR A 108 -3.77 7.08 3.90
CA THR A 108 -3.06 8.33 4.09
C THR A 108 -4.01 9.52 4.21
N MET A 109 -3.68 10.41 5.14
CA MET A 109 -4.36 11.70 5.31
C MET A 109 -3.52 12.86 4.77
N THR A 110 -2.27 12.62 4.45
CA THR A 110 -1.30 13.63 4.01
C THR A 110 -0.93 13.52 2.54
N GLY A 111 -1.27 12.41 1.88
CA GLY A 111 -0.81 12.11 0.52
C GLY A 111 0.64 11.63 0.44
N SER A 112 1.32 11.52 1.58
CA SER A 112 2.69 11.03 1.69
C SER A 112 2.72 9.73 2.46
N LEU A 113 3.88 9.04 2.41
CA LEU A 113 4.11 7.84 3.22
C LEU A 113 3.98 8.20 4.71
N MET A 114 3.04 7.56 5.36
CA MET A 114 2.81 7.71 6.78
C MET A 114 3.70 6.78 7.60
N LYS A 115 3.39 6.61 8.87
CA LYS A 115 4.10 5.69 9.75
C LYS A 115 3.99 4.26 9.21
N VAL A 116 5.13 3.61 9.00
CA VAL A 116 5.21 2.17 8.70
C VAL A 116 5.36 1.41 10.01
N TYR A 117 4.44 0.48 10.28
CA TYR A 117 4.46 -0.31 11.51
C TYR A 117 5.47 -1.45 11.44
N ASP A 118 6.25 -1.65 12.51
CA ASP A 118 7.30 -2.66 12.60
C ASP A 118 6.79 -4.10 12.41
N GLY A 119 5.49 -4.33 12.64
CA GLY A 119 4.87 -5.64 12.54
C GLY A 119 5.01 -6.29 11.17
N SER A 120 4.83 -5.51 10.10
CA SER A 120 4.94 -5.99 8.72
C SER A 120 6.37 -6.45 8.38
N GLY A 121 7.38 -5.66 8.79
CA GLY A 121 8.79 -6.01 8.63
C GLY A 121 9.18 -7.25 9.44
N PHE A 122 8.71 -7.32 10.68
CA PHE A 122 8.95 -8.48 11.53
C PHE A 122 8.34 -9.78 10.97
N VAL A 123 7.12 -9.70 10.41
CA VAL A 123 6.48 -10.84 9.74
C VAL A 123 7.31 -11.30 8.55
N ALA A 124 7.73 -10.38 7.69
CA ALA A 124 8.55 -10.69 6.52
C ALA A 124 9.86 -11.39 6.94
N ALA A 125 10.60 -10.80 7.87
CA ALA A 125 11.87 -11.32 8.35
C ALA A 125 11.72 -12.69 9.05
N LYS A 126 10.67 -12.88 9.84
CA LYS A 126 10.44 -14.13 10.57
C LYS A 126 10.05 -15.29 9.66
N THR A 127 9.24 -15.02 8.64
CA THR A 127 8.74 -16.08 7.76
C THR A 127 9.64 -16.33 6.55
N GLY A 128 10.58 -15.43 6.26
CA GLY A 128 11.35 -15.45 5.03
C GLY A 128 10.46 -15.31 3.78
N ALA A 129 9.30 -14.67 3.93
CA ALA A 129 8.39 -14.46 2.81
C ALA A 129 8.99 -13.49 1.79
N THR A 130 8.81 -13.79 0.51
CA THR A 130 9.15 -12.86 -0.56
C THR A 130 8.22 -11.66 -0.51
N ILE A 131 8.79 -10.47 -0.43
CA ILE A 131 8.03 -9.21 -0.43
C ILE A 131 7.82 -8.77 -1.86
N LEU A 132 6.57 -8.53 -2.24
CA LEU A 132 6.20 -7.96 -3.54
C LEU A 132 5.67 -6.53 -3.31
N PRO A 133 6.48 -5.49 -3.58
CA PRO A 133 6.04 -4.12 -3.44
C PRO A 133 5.15 -3.70 -4.62
N ILE A 134 4.01 -3.08 -4.32
CA ILE A 134 3.08 -2.53 -5.32
C ILE A 134 2.80 -1.08 -4.96
N ARG A 135 3.16 -0.15 -5.83
CA ARG A 135 2.74 1.23 -5.69
C ARG A 135 1.41 1.45 -6.38
N LEU A 136 0.49 2.05 -5.64
CA LEU A 136 -0.71 2.68 -6.18
C LEU A 136 -0.45 4.17 -6.33
N ASP A 137 -0.83 4.74 -7.46
CA ASP A 137 -0.76 6.17 -7.73
C ASP A 137 -2.06 6.65 -8.35
N GLY A 138 -2.50 7.84 -7.94
CA GLY A 138 -3.72 8.48 -8.43
C GLY A 138 -5.00 8.15 -7.65
N ALA A 139 -5.01 7.08 -6.86
CA ALA A 139 -6.17 6.70 -6.04
C ALA A 139 -6.47 7.73 -4.94
N ALA A 140 -5.45 8.46 -4.48
CA ALA A 140 -5.57 9.56 -3.53
C ALA A 140 -6.49 10.69 -4.02
N ARG A 141 -6.59 10.88 -5.34
CA ARG A 141 -7.47 11.90 -5.93
C ARG A 141 -8.92 11.46 -6.07
N SER A 142 -9.25 10.22 -5.75
CA SER A 142 -10.62 9.73 -5.80
C SER A 142 -11.45 10.24 -4.62
N TYR A 143 -12.77 10.24 -4.78
CA TYR A 143 -13.69 10.50 -3.66
C TYR A 143 -13.66 9.40 -2.58
N PHE A 144 -12.97 8.30 -2.83
CA PHE A 144 -12.75 7.21 -1.88
C PHE A 144 -11.50 7.37 -1.03
N SER A 145 -10.77 8.49 -1.18
CA SER A 145 -9.61 8.83 -0.36
C SER A 145 -10.03 9.57 0.93
N ARG A 146 -9.09 9.64 1.88
CA ARG A 146 -9.25 10.44 3.10
C ARG A 146 -8.57 11.80 3.04
N LEU A 147 -7.95 12.14 1.91
CA LEU A 147 -7.34 13.45 1.73
C LEU A 147 -8.42 14.52 1.76
N SER A 148 -8.26 15.49 2.66
CA SER A 148 -9.19 16.62 2.79
C SER A 148 -8.70 17.82 1.99
N GLY A 149 -9.65 18.61 1.50
CA GLY A 149 -9.59 20.02 1.06
C GLY A 149 -8.44 20.57 0.22
N SER A 150 -7.21 20.18 0.48
CA SER A 150 -6.00 20.68 -0.20
C SER A 150 -5.64 19.93 -1.50
N HIS A 151 -6.27 18.78 -1.75
CA HIS A 151 -5.98 17.97 -2.92
C HIS A 151 -7.15 18.00 -3.90
N PRO A 152 -6.91 18.29 -5.19
CA PRO A 152 -7.96 18.28 -6.20
C PRO A 152 -8.51 16.85 -6.35
N ARG A 153 -9.83 16.71 -6.19
CA ARG A 153 -10.53 15.43 -6.38
C ARG A 153 -11.00 15.27 -7.81
N SER A 154 -10.98 14.05 -8.29
CA SER A 154 -11.57 13.63 -9.55
C SER A 154 -12.57 12.51 -9.29
N ILE A 155 -13.69 12.53 -10.00
CA ILE A 155 -14.69 11.45 -9.95
C ILE A 155 -14.06 10.15 -10.46
N LEU A 156 -13.29 10.24 -11.54
CA LEU A 156 -12.67 9.12 -12.23
C LEU A 156 -11.17 9.42 -12.47
N PRO A 157 -10.33 9.41 -11.42
CA PRO A 157 -8.91 9.62 -11.59
C PRO A 157 -8.28 8.46 -12.36
N LYS A 158 -7.24 8.76 -13.15
CA LYS A 158 -6.37 7.69 -13.66
C LYS A 158 -5.63 7.06 -12.48
N ILE A 159 -5.63 5.72 -12.41
CA ILE A 159 -4.95 4.98 -11.34
C ILE A 159 -3.92 4.05 -11.96
N THR A 160 -2.71 4.08 -11.43
CA THR A 160 -1.61 3.24 -11.87
C THR A 160 -1.21 2.27 -10.75
N LEU A 161 -1.03 0.99 -11.11
CA LEU A 161 -0.44 -0.02 -10.25
C LEU A 161 0.96 -0.36 -10.79
N SER A 162 1.99 -0.02 -10.06
CA SER A 162 3.38 -0.34 -10.40
C SER A 162 3.86 -1.48 -9.52
N ILE A 163 4.13 -2.64 -10.13
CA ILE A 163 4.64 -3.84 -9.46
C ILE A 163 6.16 -3.79 -9.56
N LEU A 164 6.83 -3.69 -8.42
CA LEU A 164 8.28 -3.59 -8.37
C LEU A 164 8.94 -4.96 -8.23
N PRO A 165 10.25 -5.06 -8.46
CA PRO A 165 10.99 -6.29 -8.23
C PRO A 165 10.79 -6.81 -6.81
N ALA A 166 10.65 -8.12 -6.69
CA ALA A 166 10.51 -8.78 -5.42
C ALA A 166 11.78 -8.64 -4.59
N THR A 167 11.63 -8.50 -3.28
CA THR A 167 12.72 -8.37 -2.32
C THR A 167 12.49 -9.23 -1.09
N SER A 168 13.42 -9.24 -0.14
CA SER A 168 13.28 -9.94 1.13
C SER A 168 13.91 -9.14 2.27
N ILE A 169 13.48 -9.42 3.49
CA ILE A 169 14.07 -8.86 4.72
C ILE A 169 14.57 -10.03 5.56
N SER A 170 15.85 -10.04 5.85
CA SER A 170 16.46 -11.02 6.73
C SER A 170 16.29 -10.62 8.21
N MET A 171 16.15 -11.62 9.08
CA MET A 171 16.13 -11.37 10.52
C MET A 171 17.52 -10.94 10.98
N SER A 172 17.61 -9.89 11.76
CA SER A 172 18.86 -9.45 12.36
C SER A 172 19.30 -10.39 13.47
N ASP A 173 20.61 -10.56 13.64
CA ASP A 173 21.25 -11.33 14.73
C ASP A 173 21.30 -10.56 16.07
N ALA A 174 20.64 -9.42 16.16
CA ALA A 174 20.59 -8.63 17.38
C ALA A 174 20.06 -9.44 18.57
N GLN A 175 20.70 -9.30 19.73
CA GLN A 175 20.38 -10.08 20.94
C GLN A 175 18.96 -9.85 21.45
N SER A 176 18.48 -8.61 21.39
CA SER A 176 17.15 -8.23 21.89
C SER A 176 16.04 -8.49 20.86
N ALA A 177 14.98 -9.19 21.26
CA ALA A 177 13.78 -9.38 20.43
C ALA A 177 13.13 -8.04 20.02
N LYS A 178 13.17 -7.04 20.91
CA LYS A 178 12.68 -5.67 20.62
C LYS A 178 13.53 -5.02 19.53
N LEU A 179 14.85 -5.16 19.59
CA LEU A 179 15.76 -4.60 18.59
C LEU A 179 15.59 -5.30 17.24
N ARG A 180 15.51 -6.64 17.21
CA ARG A 180 15.23 -7.39 15.97
C ARG A 180 13.96 -6.91 15.29
N ARG A 181 12.87 -6.72 16.06
CA ARG A 181 11.61 -6.23 15.54
C ARG A 181 11.73 -4.83 14.95
N ARG A 182 12.42 -3.92 15.65
CA ARG A 182 12.65 -2.54 15.21
C ARG A 182 13.47 -2.52 13.91
N MET A 183 14.56 -3.27 13.84
CA MET A 183 15.42 -3.33 12.64
C MET A 183 14.64 -3.87 11.43
N ALA A 184 13.81 -4.90 11.61
CA ALA A 184 12.96 -5.40 10.55
C ALA A 184 11.90 -4.36 10.12
N GLY A 185 11.34 -3.59 11.04
CA GLY A 185 10.45 -2.46 10.74
C GLY A 185 11.13 -1.34 9.95
N GLU A 186 12.36 -1.00 10.34
CA GLU A 186 13.17 -0.01 9.61
C GLU A 186 13.53 -0.50 8.19
N ALA A 187 13.82 -1.80 8.02
CA ALA A 187 14.01 -2.40 6.71
C ALA A 187 12.75 -2.32 5.86
N MET A 188 11.58 -2.63 6.42
CA MET A 188 10.29 -2.48 5.71
C MET A 188 10.03 -1.03 5.31
N ARG A 189 10.33 -0.07 6.17
CA ARG A 189 10.19 1.35 5.84
C ARG A 189 11.08 1.73 4.66
N ARG A 190 12.32 1.24 4.59
CA ARG A 190 13.21 1.45 3.43
C ARG A 190 12.60 0.87 2.15
N VAL A 191 12.09 -0.36 2.20
CA VAL A 191 11.41 -0.97 1.05
C VAL A 191 10.24 -0.11 0.57
N MET A 192 9.43 0.41 1.49
CA MET A 192 8.31 1.31 1.14
C MET A 192 8.80 2.63 0.54
N GLN A 193 9.87 3.21 1.06
CA GLN A 193 10.47 4.43 0.50
C GLN A 193 11.03 4.17 -0.91
N GLU A 194 11.83 3.12 -1.09
CA GLU A 194 12.37 2.71 -2.38
C GLU A 194 11.26 2.45 -3.41
N MET A 195 10.18 1.79 -3.00
CA MET A 195 9.00 1.59 -3.83
C MET A 195 8.43 2.91 -4.34
N LEU A 196 8.29 3.91 -3.48
CA LEU A 196 7.77 5.22 -3.86
C LEU A 196 8.72 5.96 -4.80
N PHE A 197 10.03 5.92 -4.54
CA PHE A 197 11.02 6.57 -5.39
C PHE A 197 11.17 5.89 -6.75
N ALA A 198 11.34 4.56 -6.78
CA ALA A 198 11.58 3.81 -8.01
C ALA A 198 10.43 3.88 -9.02
N SER A 199 9.21 4.05 -8.53
CA SER A 199 8.01 4.15 -9.36
C SER A 199 7.55 5.58 -9.63
N HIS A 200 8.24 6.58 -9.07
CA HIS A 200 7.89 7.97 -9.33
C HIS A 200 8.34 8.36 -10.75
N PRO A 201 7.45 8.93 -11.58
CA PRO A 201 7.78 9.30 -12.95
C PRO A 201 8.80 10.44 -13.04
N VAL A 202 9.10 11.08 -11.92
CA VAL A 202 9.92 12.28 -11.85
C VAL A 202 11.05 12.09 -10.85
N HIS A 203 12.29 12.12 -11.35
CA HIS A 203 13.50 11.90 -10.56
C HIS A 203 14.32 13.18 -10.27
N THR A 204 13.77 14.35 -10.64
CA THR A 204 14.45 15.64 -10.42
C THR A 204 13.60 16.56 -9.56
N LEU A 205 14.25 17.44 -8.77
CA LEU A 205 13.56 18.45 -7.97
C LEU A 205 12.66 19.34 -8.84
N PHE A 206 13.14 19.74 -10.02
CA PHE A 206 12.38 20.56 -10.97
C PHE A 206 11.14 19.81 -11.49
N GLY A 207 11.27 18.53 -11.81
CA GLY A 207 10.15 17.73 -12.24
C GLY A 207 9.12 17.52 -11.12
N ALA A 208 9.56 17.31 -9.87
CA ALA A 208 8.66 17.23 -8.71
C ALA A 208 7.90 18.55 -8.50
N LEU A 209 8.55 19.68 -8.73
CA LEU A 209 7.94 21.01 -8.73
C LEU A 209 6.87 21.15 -9.80
N LEU A 210 7.18 20.78 -11.05
CA LEU A 210 6.21 20.82 -12.15
C LEU A 210 5.01 19.90 -11.91
N ASP A 211 5.25 18.73 -11.32
CA ASP A 211 4.17 17.80 -10.98
C ASP A 211 3.29 18.35 -9.85
N ALA A 212 3.88 18.96 -8.83
CA ALA A 212 3.15 19.65 -7.78
C ALA A 212 2.30 20.81 -8.36
N ILE A 213 2.84 21.62 -9.28
CA ILE A 213 2.09 22.67 -9.96
C ILE A 213 0.95 22.08 -10.79
N ARG A 214 1.19 20.98 -11.50
CA ARG A 214 0.16 20.29 -12.31
C ARG A 214 -0.97 19.75 -11.43
N ILE A 215 -0.64 19.19 -10.25
CA ILE A 215 -1.61 18.59 -9.32
C ILE A 215 -2.39 19.68 -8.59
N HIS A 216 -1.71 20.66 -8.04
CA HIS A 216 -2.28 21.65 -7.12
C HIS A 216 -2.61 22.99 -7.80
N GLY A 217 -2.11 23.23 -9.01
CA GLY A 217 -2.32 24.45 -9.78
C GLY A 217 -1.83 25.68 -9.00
N ARG A 218 -2.65 26.74 -9.00
CA ARG A 218 -2.34 28.00 -8.28
C ARG A 218 -2.28 27.86 -6.77
N ARG A 219 -2.66 26.73 -6.18
CA ARG A 219 -2.60 26.45 -4.74
C ARG A 219 -1.31 25.75 -4.30
N THR A 220 -0.37 25.56 -5.25
CA THR A 220 0.91 24.93 -4.93
C THR A 220 1.71 25.82 -3.98
N ARG A 221 1.86 25.36 -2.74
CA ARG A 221 2.77 25.96 -1.75
C ARG A 221 4.07 25.17 -1.77
N LEU A 222 5.14 25.76 -2.27
CA LEU A 222 6.42 25.10 -2.49
C LEU A 222 7.37 25.24 -1.29
N LEU A 223 7.34 26.40 -0.67
CA LEU A 223 8.10 26.74 0.54
C LEU A 223 7.23 27.69 1.36
N GLU A 224 7.01 27.41 2.62
CA GLU A 224 6.52 28.39 3.59
C GLU A 224 7.72 28.91 4.35
N ASP A 225 7.90 30.23 4.34
CA ASP A 225 8.89 30.88 5.20
C ASP A 225 8.42 30.73 6.65
N MET A 226 9.21 30.00 7.44
CA MET A 226 8.92 29.76 8.85
C MET A 226 9.00 31.04 9.71
N GLN A 227 9.46 32.16 9.14
CA GLN A 227 9.60 33.43 9.85
C GLN A 227 8.33 34.28 9.86
N GLN A 228 7.26 33.88 9.17
CA GLN A 228 5.96 34.62 9.19
C GLN A 228 4.98 34.12 10.24
N ARG A 229 5.46 33.39 11.26
CA ARG A 229 4.64 33.01 12.43
C ARG A 229 5.13 33.74 13.69
N GLU A 230 5.13 35.06 13.66
CA GLU A 230 5.09 35.92 14.86
C GLU A 230 3.82 36.77 14.84
#